data_2ad8b863712b64bbc5d53b64fe607a58
#
_entry.id   2ad8b863712b64bbc5d53b64fe607a58
#
_cell.length_a   1.000
_cell.length_b   1.000
_cell.length_c   1.000
_cell.angle_alpha   90.00
_cell.angle_beta   90.00
_cell.angle_gamma   90.00
#
_symmetry.space_group_name_H-M   'P 1'
#
loop_
_entity.id
_entity.type
_entity.pdbx_description
1 polymer ?
#
loop_
_entity_poly.entity_id
_entity_poly.type
_entity_poly.pdbx_seq_one_letter_code
_entity_poly.pdbx_strand_id
1 'polypeptide(L)'
;MRILIASHTYIVDLNCEKLRALAKLEPGIEVTVVVPKKWQPGGVQNRIIETEYRDEGAFKIVPISNFSQNHQGLLTFGADLISLFQKFRPQIIHVEQGSRGLAYTQMIILNQLLGLKAKNVFFTWWNLPYELKLPIALLEKYNLNHSHGIISGNQDGADILRQRGYEGEIKVLPQLGVDETLFTPQPQPELAAKLGISQNEFVVGFVGRFVPEKGLLTLLKALVNIKDKSWKLLLLGRGELREEILKIATENNIQEKLIILESVPHDEVASYINLMNTLVLPSETTYKFKTLTAVGWKEQFGHVLIEAMACKVPVIGSDSGEIPHVIGDAGLIFPEGDDQALDNCLSQLIEKPDLADNLGEKGYQKAMEKYTNKAVAQQQYEFYQLIIDN
;
A
#
# COMPACT_ATOMS: atom_id res chain seq x y z
N MET A 1 0.91 26.75 -3.59
CA MET A 1 0.38 26.11 -2.35
C MET A 1 1.52 25.54 -1.55
N ARG A 2 1.59 25.82 -0.22
CA ARG A 2 2.62 25.26 0.67
C ARG A 2 2.03 24.09 1.48
N ILE A 3 2.57 22.89 1.25
CA ILE A 3 2.07 21.63 1.81
C ILE A 3 3.14 21.06 2.73
N LEU A 4 2.81 20.85 3.99
CA LEU A 4 3.66 20.14 4.94
C LEU A 4 3.08 18.76 5.17
N ILE A 5 3.87 17.72 4.90
CA ILE A 5 3.49 16.32 5.10
C ILE A 5 4.39 15.72 6.17
N ALA A 6 3.83 15.00 7.15
CA ALA A 6 4.60 14.34 8.18
C ALA A 6 4.31 12.84 8.20
N SER A 7 5.37 12.05 8.01
CA SER A 7 5.26 10.59 8.02
C SER A 7 6.63 9.93 8.21
N HIS A 8 6.66 8.78 8.87
CA HIS A 8 7.82 7.91 8.91
C HIS A 8 8.03 7.10 7.62
N THR A 9 7.03 7.05 6.74
CA THR A 9 7.08 6.30 5.48
C THR A 9 8.16 6.84 4.53
N TYR A 10 8.37 8.16 4.54
CA TYR A 10 9.26 8.86 3.60
C TYR A 10 10.73 8.92 4.03
N ILE A 11 11.14 8.15 5.06
CA ILE A 11 12.55 7.87 5.31
C ILE A 11 13.16 6.99 4.21
N VAL A 12 12.32 6.25 3.48
CA VAL A 12 12.68 5.46 2.29
C VAL A 12 12.45 6.32 1.05
N ASP A 13 13.50 6.55 0.29
CA ASP A 13 13.48 7.48 -0.85
C ASP A 13 12.46 7.11 -1.92
N LEU A 14 12.37 5.82 -2.25
CA LEU A 14 11.40 5.31 -3.24
C LEU A 14 9.95 5.68 -2.91
N ASN A 15 9.62 5.84 -1.63
CA ASN A 15 8.27 6.23 -1.22
C ASN A 15 7.97 7.72 -1.49
N CYS A 16 8.99 8.53 -1.85
CA CYS A 16 8.84 9.97 -2.07
C CYS A 16 8.33 10.33 -3.47
N GLU A 17 8.29 9.40 -4.42
CA GLU A 17 7.99 9.69 -5.83
C GLU A 17 6.63 10.37 -6.04
N LYS A 18 5.58 9.90 -5.33
CA LYS A 18 4.27 10.58 -5.34
C LYS A 18 4.38 12.05 -4.90
N LEU A 19 5.19 12.35 -3.89
CA LEU A 19 5.33 13.71 -3.35
C LEU A 19 6.22 14.59 -4.23
N ARG A 20 7.21 13.98 -4.91
CA ARG A 20 7.96 14.66 -5.98
C ARG A 20 7.05 15.01 -7.16
N ALA A 21 6.16 14.07 -7.54
CA ALA A 21 5.15 14.33 -8.56
C ALA A 21 4.20 15.46 -8.11
N LEU A 22 3.73 15.45 -6.86
CA LEU A 22 2.87 16.50 -6.29
C LEU A 22 3.52 17.89 -6.38
N ALA A 23 4.81 18.00 -6.06
CA ALA A 23 5.56 19.26 -6.11
C ALA A 23 5.74 19.80 -7.56
N LYS A 24 5.57 18.92 -8.56
CA LYS A 24 5.74 19.26 -9.99
C LYS A 24 4.42 19.49 -10.73
N LEU A 25 3.26 19.31 -10.08
CA LEU A 25 1.96 19.41 -10.76
C LEU A 25 1.69 20.81 -11.30
N GLU A 26 1.98 21.83 -10.49
CA GLU A 26 1.77 23.23 -10.88
C GLU A 26 2.86 24.14 -10.32
N PRO A 27 3.20 25.25 -11.02
CA PRO A 27 4.11 26.27 -10.49
C PRO A 27 3.60 26.82 -9.15
N GLY A 28 4.49 26.94 -8.16
CA GLY A 28 4.17 27.50 -6.85
C GLY A 28 3.64 26.48 -5.83
N ILE A 29 3.61 25.18 -6.16
CA ILE A 29 3.47 24.13 -5.15
C ILE A 29 4.83 23.89 -4.50
N GLU A 30 4.86 23.97 -3.17
CA GLU A 30 6.02 23.64 -2.35
C GLU A 30 5.63 22.51 -1.38
N VAL A 31 6.36 21.41 -1.41
CA VAL A 31 6.13 20.24 -0.56
C VAL A 31 7.30 20.07 0.40
N THR A 32 7.04 20.19 1.69
CA THR A 32 8.02 19.93 2.74
C THR A 32 7.59 18.69 3.52
N VAL A 33 8.44 17.68 3.52
CA VAL A 33 8.19 16.40 4.20
C VAL A 33 8.97 16.35 5.51
N VAL A 34 8.26 16.32 6.62
CA VAL A 34 8.82 16.10 7.96
C VAL A 34 8.91 14.61 8.22
N VAL A 35 10.11 14.14 8.47
CA VAL A 35 10.38 12.73 8.81
C VAL A 35 11.07 12.63 10.16
N PRO A 36 10.91 11.51 10.90
CA PRO A 36 11.71 11.27 12.09
C PRO A 36 13.20 11.19 11.72
N LYS A 37 14.06 11.89 12.50
CA LYS A 37 15.51 11.86 12.28
C LYS A 37 16.08 10.46 12.47
N LYS A 38 15.52 9.68 13.41
CA LYS A 38 15.91 8.29 13.66
C LYS A 38 14.67 7.43 13.74
N TRP A 39 14.59 6.43 12.87
CA TRP A 39 13.46 5.52 12.83
C TRP A 39 13.89 4.08 12.55
N GLN A 40 13.27 3.14 13.24
CA GLN A 40 13.40 1.71 13.00
C GLN A 40 12.13 1.22 12.31
N PRO A 41 12.12 1.08 10.98
CA PRO A 41 10.99 0.49 10.27
C PRO A 41 10.91 -0.99 10.64
N GLY A 42 9.78 -1.47 11.05
CA GLY A 42 9.56 -2.89 11.34
C GLY A 42 9.83 -3.78 10.11
N GLY A 43 9.81 -5.10 10.29
CA GLY A 43 9.94 -6.07 9.21
C GLY A 43 11.39 -6.42 8.85
N VAL A 44 11.68 -6.46 7.55
CA VAL A 44 12.97 -6.95 7.02
C VAL A 44 14.17 -6.09 7.40
N GLN A 45 13.97 -4.79 7.52
CA GLN A 45 15.02 -3.83 7.91
C GLN A 45 14.93 -3.49 9.41
N ASN A 46 15.32 -4.40 10.27
CA ASN A 46 15.28 -4.21 11.71
C ASN A 46 16.47 -3.38 12.25
N ARG A 47 16.85 -2.32 11.53
CA ARG A 47 17.91 -1.37 11.94
C ARG A 47 17.37 0.05 12.00
N ILE A 48 17.97 0.86 12.86
CA ILE A 48 17.66 2.30 12.91
C ILE A 48 18.22 2.95 11.64
N ILE A 49 17.34 3.66 10.92
CA ILE A 49 17.69 4.50 9.78
C ILE A 49 17.80 5.93 10.32
N GLU A 50 18.89 6.59 10.01
CA GLU A 50 19.09 8.03 10.25
C GLU A 50 18.86 8.75 8.90
N THR A 51 17.92 9.69 8.90
CA THR A 51 17.54 10.43 7.69
C THR A 51 18.28 11.75 7.63
N GLU A 52 18.79 12.09 6.45
CA GLU A 52 19.46 13.35 6.18
C GLU A 52 18.52 14.36 5.52
N TYR A 53 18.84 15.65 5.70
CA TYR A 53 18.14 16.74 5.01
C TYR A 53 18.38 16.68 3.51
N ARG A 54 17.32 16.90 2.73
CA ARG A 54 17.40 17.01 1.26
C ARG A 54 16.57 18.19 0.78
N ASP A 55 17.13 18.93 -0.18
CA ASP A 55 16.49 20.05 -0.84
C ASP A 55 16.56 19.85 -2.36
N GLU A 56 15.41 19.58 -2.95
CA GLU A 56 15.22 19.41 -4.39
C GLU A 56 14.40 20.57 -4.98
N GLY A 57 14.52 21.77 -4.40
CA GLY A 57 13.78 22.95 -4.82
C GLY A 57 12.36 22.99 -4.24
N ALA A 58 11.36 22.65 -5.06
CA ALA A 58 9.97 22.64 -4.63
C ALA A 58 9.63 21.44 -3.70
N PHE A 59 10.47 20.41 -3.64
CA PHE A 59 10.35 19.26 -2.77
C PHE A 59 11.50 19.22 -1.77
N LYS A 60 11.20 19.06 -0.47
CA LYS A 60 12.20 19.00 0.60
C LYS A 60 11.89 17.92 1.61
N ILE A 61 12.94 17.24 2.10
CA ILE A 61 12.87 16.32 3.24
C ILE A 61 13.58 16.96 4.42
N VAL A 62 12.84 17.11 5.52
CA VAL A 62 13.32 17.76 6.75
C VAL A 62 13.26 16.76 7.90
N PRO A 63 14.39 16.12 8.25
CA PRO A 63 14.46 15.25 9.41
C PRO A 63 14.44 16.06 10.70
N ILE A 64 13.48 15.76 11.58
CA ILE A 64 13.35 16.41 12.88
C ILE A 64 13.58 15.38 13.98
N SER A 65 14.28 15.79 15.05
CA SER A 65 14.43 14.95 16.23
C SER A 65 13.07 14.48 16.72
N ASN A 66 12.97 13.22 17.12
CA ASN A 66 11.69 12.60 17.43
C ASN A 66 11.72 11.81 18.73
N PHE A 67 10.58 11.79 19.38
CA PHE A 67 10.26 10.88 20.48
C PHE A 67 9.62 9.62 19.87
N SER A 68 9.96 8.44 20.38
CA SER A 68 9.68 7.14 19.78
C SER A 68 10.40 6.89 18.44
N GLN A 69 11.06 5.74 18.33
CA GLN A 69 11.84 5.36 17.14
C GLN A 69 11.23 4.19 16.35
N ASN A 70 10.17 3.57 16.87
CA ASN A 70 9.53 2.38 16.27
C ASN A 70 8.03 2.26 16.55
N HIS A 71 7.47 3.15 17.36
CA HIS A 71 6.05 3.11 17.70
C HIS A 71 5.33 4.30 17.04
N GLN A 72 4.66 4.02 15.91
CA GLN A 72 4.01 5.04 15.10
C GLN A 72 3.03 5.92 15.89
N GLY A 73 2.16 5.34 16.73
CA GLY A 73 1.16 6.09 17.50
C GLY A 73 1.75 7.07 18.51
N LEU A 74 2.99 6.83 19.00
CA LEU A 74 3.70 7.67 19.96
C LEU A 74 4.70 8.63 19.31
N LEU A 75 4.87 8.58 17.99
CA LEU A 75 5.76 9.50 17.28
C LEU A 75 5.31 10.94 17.50
N THR A 76 6.24 11.76 17.98
CA THR A 76 6.15 13.23 18.06
C THR A 76 7.48 13.84 17.68
N PHE A 77 7.50 15.11 17.36
CA PHE A 77 8.66 15.82 16.85
C PHE A 77 9.17 16.86 17.85
N GLY A 78 10.47 17.11 17.83
CA GLY A 78 11.14 18.07 18.69
C GLY A 78 10.88 19.53 18.32
N ALA A 79 11.52 20.44 19.06
CA ALA A 79 11.29 21.88 19.01
C ALA A 79 11.60 22.52 17.63
N ASP A 80 12.47 21.92 16.83
CA ASP A 80 12.79 22.39 15.48
C ASP A 80 11.56 22.47 14.57
N LEU A 81 10.50 21.68 14.88
CA LEU A 81 9.22 21.75 14.20
C LEU A 81 8.59 23.15 14.32
N ILE A 82 8.72 23.83 15.45
CA ILE A 82 8.18 25.17 15.66
C ILE A 82 8.84 26.17 14.69
N SER A 83 10.16 26.14 14.59
CA SER A 83 10.92 26.98 13.67
C SER A 83 10.55 26.71 12.21
N LEU A 84 10.34 25.44 11.86
CA LEU A 84 9.90 25.04 10.52
C LEU A 84 8.52 25.64 10.21
N PHE A 85 7.55 25.50 11.13
CA PHE A 85 6.19 26.05 10.96
C PHE A 85 6.19 27.58 10.78
N GLN A 86 6.98 28.28 11.58
CA GLN A 86 7.11 29.74 11.49
C GLN A 86 7.68 30.21 10.15
N LYS A 87 8.69 29.50 9.63
CA LYS A 87 9.38 29.83 8.38
C LYS A 87 8.58 29.40 7.14
N PHE A 88 8.12 28.16 7.11
CA PHE A 88 7.44 27.57 5.96
C PHE A 88 5.99 28.06 5.82
N ARG A 89 5.29 28.27 6.96
CA ARG A 89 3.89 28.72 7.02
C ARG A 89 2.98 27.90 6.10
N PRO A 90 2.79 26.61 6.37
CA PRO A 90 2.01 25.72 5.51
C PRO A 90 0.55 26.20 5.37
N GLN A 91 -0.07 25.91 4.23
CA GLN A 91 -1.51 26.05 3.99
C GLN A 91 -2.22 24.71 4.22
N ILE A 92 -1.53 23.60 3.98
CA ILE A 92 -1.96 22.24 4.31
C ILE A 92 -0.95 21.63 5.28
N ILE A 93 -1.47 21.01 6.34
CA ILE A 93 -0.71 20.14 7.26
C ILE A 93 -1.33 18.75 7.13
N HIS A 94 -0.59 17.82 6.51
CA HIS A 94 -1.03 16.45 6.31
C HIS A 94 -0.15 15.48 7.09
N VAL A 95 -0.75 14.72 8.02
CA VAL A 95 -0.01 13.77 8.88
C VAL A 95 -0.49 12.35 8.61
N GLU A 96 0.44 11.48 8.23
CA GLU A 96 0.12 10.10 7.90
C GLU A 96 0.33 9.18 9.12
N GLN A 97 -0.55 9.33 10.11
CA GLN A 97 -0.45 8.62 11.39
C GLN A 97 -1.81 8.11 11.91
N GLY A 98 -2.89 8.39 11.18
CA GLY A 98 -4.26 8.04 11.56
C GLY A 98 -4.86 8.97 12.63
N SER A 99 -6.11 8.73 12.96
CA SER A 99 -6.93 9.56 13.87
C SER A 99 -6.40 9.65 15.32
N ARG A 100 -5.55 8.70 15.72
CA ARG A 100 -5.02 8.54 17.09
C ARG A 100 -3.55 8.93 17.22
N GLY A 101 -2.98 9.53 16.18
CA GLY A 101 -1.56 9.88 16.13
C GLY A 101 -1.22 11.10 16.99
N LEU A 102 -0.21 10.98 17.87
CA LEU A 102 0.24 12.11 18.69
C LEU A 102 0.91 13.20 17.87
N ALA A 103 1.63 12.86 16.78
CA ALA A 103 2.21 13.89 15.89
C ALA A 103 1.10 14.71 15.23
N TYR A 104 -0.04 14.10 14.89
CA TYR A 104 -1.16 14.85 14.33
C TYR A 104 -1.73 15.85 15.34
N THR A 105 -1.97 15.41 16.57
CA THR A 105 -2.38 16.32 17.68
C THR A 105 -1.37 17.44 17.90
N GLN A 106 -0.07 17.12 17.93
CA GLN A 106 1.00 18.09 18.06
C GLN A 106 0.93 19.16 16.97
N MET A 107 0.75 18.77 15.71
CA MET A 107 0.71 19.70 14.61
C MET A 107 -0.56 20.55 14.60
N ILE A 108 -1.71 20.01 14.99
CA ILE A 108 -2.94 20.78 15.20
C ILE A 108 -2.71 21.89 16.26
N ILE A 109 -2.14 21.52 17.40
CA ILE A 109 -1.85 22.48 18.48
C ILE A 109 -0.89 23.56 18.00
N LEU A 110 0.18 23.20 17.31
CA LEU A 110 1.13 24.17 16.76
C LEU A 110 0.49 25.12 15.72
N ASN A 111 -0.36 24.58 14.85
CA ASN A 111 -1.13 25.37 13.88
C ASN A 111 -1.97 26.45 14.59
N GLN A 112 -2.66 26.07 15.69
CA GLN A 112 -3.49 26.97 16.49
C GLN A 112 -2.64 27.99 17.24
N LEU A 113 -1.61 27.56 17.96
CA LEU A 113 -0.75 28.46 18.77
C LEU A 113 0.00 29.48 17.91
N LEU A 114 0.40 29.12 16.71
CA LEU A 114 1.10 30.00 15.77
C LEU A 114 0.15 30.82 14.85
N GLY A 115 -1.17 30.61 14.97
CA GLY A 115 -2.18 31.32 14.20
C GLY A 115 -2.04 31.15 12.67
N LEU A 116 -1.58 29.97 12.19
CA LEU A 116 -1.26 29.77 10.77
C LEU A 116 -2.50 29.61 9.91
N LYS A 117 -3.62 29.15 10.47
CA LYS A 117 -4.89 28.87 9.76
C LYS A 117 -4.75 27.82 8.65
N ALA A 118 -3.75 26.93 8.76
CA ALA A 118 -3.59 25.84 7.83
C ALA A 118 -4.72 24.82 7.96
N LYS A 119 -5.10 24.17 6.87
CA LYS A 119 -6.06 23.08 6.88
C LYS A 119 -5.37 21.80 7.34
N ASN A 120 -5.90 21.17 8.38
CA ASN A 120 -5.37 19.92 8.94
C ASN A 120 -5.99 18.72 8.24
N VAL A 121 -5.15 17.81 7.78
CA VAL A 121 -5.52 16.56 7.10
C VAL A 121 -4.76 15.41 7.76
N PHE A 122 -5.36 14.23 7.86
CA PHE A 122 -4.60 13.04 8.17
C PHE A 122 -4.89 11.92 7.17
N PHE A 123 -3.94 10.97 7.11
CA PHE A 123 -4.07 9.72 6.37
C PHE A 123 -4.20 8.54 7.33
N THR A 124 -5.00 7.51 6.94
CA THR A 124 -5.11 6.25 7.69
C THR A 124 -5.24 5.04 6.76
N TRP A 125 -4.57 3.93 7.16
CA TRP A 125 -4.75 2.59 6.59
C TRP A 125 -5.76 1.74 7.38
N TRP A 126 -6.23 2.22 8.52
CA TRP A 126 -6.99 1.38 9.45
C TRP A 126 -8.35 1.00 8.86
N ASN A 127 -8.59 -0.31 8.73
CA ASN A 127 -9.78 -0.88 8.06
C ASN A 127 -10.56 -1.91 8.90
N LEU A 128 -10.37 -1.89 10.22
CA LEU A 128 -11.11 -2.76 11.13
C LEU A 128 -11.83 -1.95 12.20
N PRO A 129 -13.04 -2.32 12.62
CA PRO A 129 -13.70 -1.72 13.76
C PRO A 129 -12.83 -1.79 15.01
N TYR A 130 -12.90 -0.76 15.84
CA TYR A 130 -12.12 -0.66 17.07
C TYR A 130 -12.88 0.06 18.18
N GLU A 131 -12.53 -0.27 19.42
CA GLU A 131 -13.05 0.38 20.61
C GLU A 131 -11.93 1.13 21.33
N LEU A 132 -12.24 2.34 21.80
CA LEU A 132 -11.27 3.20 22.49
C LEU A 132 -11.71 3.47 23.91
N LYS A 133 -10.77 3.30 24.83
CA LYS A 133 -10.89 3.73 26.23
C LYS A 133 -10.26 5.12 26.40
N LEU A 134 -10.66 5.83 27.45
CA LEU A 134 -9.98 7.05 27.86
C LEU A 134 -8.52 6.75 28.23
N PRO A 135 -7.54 7.63 27.90
CA PRO A 135 -7.72 8.95 27.26
C PRO A 135 -7.70 8.92 25.72
N ILE A 136 -7.47 7.76 25.07
CA ILE A 136 -7.28 7.67 23.61
C ILE A 136 -8.55 8.09 22.86
N ALA A 137 -9.75 7.82 23.42
CA ALA A 137 -11.00 8.25 22.83
C ALA A 137 -11.13 9.78 22.76
N LEU A 138 -10.64 10.50 23.80
CA LEU A 138 -10.60 11.97 23.79
C LEU A 138 -9.61 12.53 22.79
N LEU A 139 -8.45 11.88 22.64
CA LEU A 139 -7.43 12.23 21.66
C LEU A 139 -8.00 12.13 20.23
N GLU A 140 -8.63 11.00 19.91
CA GLU A 140 -9.26 10.81 18.60
C GLU A 140 -10.36 11.83 18.35
N LYS A 141 -11.25 12.04 19.32
CA LYS A 141 -12.33 13.05 19.21
C LYS A 141 -11.74 14.44 18.94
N TYR A 142 -10.69 14.81 19.65
CA TYR A 142 -10.00 16.09 19.42
C TYR A 142 -9.44 16.17 17.99
N ASN A 143 -8.74 15.13 17.54
CA ASN A 143 -8.16 15.09 16.20
C ASN A 143 -9.22 15.15 15.10
N LEU A 144 -10.32 14.37 15.22
CA LEU A 144 -11.43 14.40 14.27
C LEU A 144 -12.10 15.78 14.20
N ASN A 145 -12.35 16.40 15.34
CA ASN A 145 -13.00 17.72 15.39
C ASN A 145 -12.16 18.86 14.82
N HIS A 146 -10.83 18.67 14.70
CA HIS A 146 -9.91 19.67 14.14
C HIS A 146 -9.38 19.28 12.75
N SER A 147 -9.91 18.20 12.17
CA SER A 147 -9.60 17.78 10.80
C SER A 147 -10.51 18.50 9.81
N HIS A 148 -9.92 19.05 8.77
CA HIS A 148 -10.66 19.68 7.65
C HIS A 148 -10.90 18.68 6.52
N GLY A 149 -10.11 17.59 6.48
CA GLY A 149 -10.25 16.49 5.53
C GLY A 149 -9.48 15.26 5.97
N ILE A 150 -9.87 14.11 5.45
CA ILE A 150 -9.23 12.83 5.73
C ILE A 150 -8.95 12.10 4.42
N ILE A 151 -7.76 11.52 4.31
CA ILE A 151 -7.47 10.55 3.25
C ILE A 151 -7.45 9.17 3.89
N SER A 152 -8.35 8.29 3.44
CA SER A 152 -8.39 6.89 3.85
C SER A 152 -7.78 6.02 2.76
N GLY A 153 -6.89 5.10 3.13
CA GLY A 153 -6.26 4.18 2.19
C GLY A 153 -7.22 3.11 1.64
N ASN A 154 -8.44 3.03 2.19
CA ASN A 154 -9.44 2.03 1.84
C ASN A 154 -10.86 2.52 2.23
N GLN A 155 -11.87 1.89 1.63
CA GLN A 155 -13.28 2.22 1.86
C GLN A 155 -13.72 1.87 3.29
N ASP A 156 -13.33 0.72 3.82
CA ASP A 156 -13.64 0.31 5.19
C ASP A 156 -13.21 1.37 6.22
N GLY A 157 -12.01 1.95 6.04
CA GLY A 157 -11.49 3.00 6.91
C GLY A 157 -12.32 4.28 6.84
N ALA A 158 -12.78 4.65 5.65
CA ALA A 158 -13.69 5.79 5.46
C ALA A 158 -15.02 5.56 6.19
N ASP A 159 -15.60 4.37 6.04
CA ASP A 159 -16.87 4.00 6.67
C ASP A 159 -16.77 3.98 8.21
N ILE A 160 -15.66 3.46 8.74
CA ILE A 160 -15.38 3.48 10.18
C ILE A 160 -15.30 4.92 10.69
N LEU A 161 -14.63 5.82 9.99
CA LEU A 161 -14.53 7.22 10.41
C LEU A 161 -15.89 7.94 10.37
N ARG A 162 -16.75 7.63 9.40
CA ARG A 162 -18.14 8.09 9.35
C ARG A 162 -18.94 7.59 10.57
N GLN A 163 -18.83 6.30 10.89
CA GLN A 163 -19.48 5.72 12.09
C GLN A 163 -18.97 6.34 13.39
N ARG A 164 -17.74 6.83 13.42
CA ARG A 164 -17.16 7.57 14.55
C ARG A 164 -17.56 9.05 14.60
N GLY A 165 -18.43 9.49 13.72
CA GLY A 165 -19.03 10.82 13.70
C GLY A 165 -18.21 11.88 12.96
N TYR A 166 -17.30 11.50 12.05
CA TYR A 166 -16.66 12.48 11.18
C TYR A 166 -17.57 12.84 10.00
N GLU A 167 -17.94 14.11 9.90
CA GLU A 167 -18.88 14.63 8.89
C GLU A 167 -18.18 15.39 7.74
N GLY A 168 -16.89 15.73 7.91
CA GLY A 168 -16.10 16.47 6.90
C GLY A 168 -15.74 15.63 5.66
N GLU A 169 -14.91 16.18 4.78
CA GLU A 169 -14.51 15.52 3.54
C GLU A 169 -13.61 14.30 3.77
N ILE A 170 -13.94 13.17 3.15
CA ILE A 170 -13.10 11.96 3.10
C ILE A 170 -12.84 11.59 1.66
N LYS A 171 -11.57 11.42 1.30
CA LYS A 171 -11.13 10.86 0.02
C LYS A 171 -10.54 9.46 0.24
N VAL A 172 -11.02 8.47 -0.48
CA VAL A 172 -10.36 7.16 -0.53
C VAL A 172 -9.27 7.21 -1.58
N LEU A 173 -8.01 7.03 -1.14
CA LEU A 173 -6.83 7.16 -1.99
C LEU A 173 -5.65 6.43 -1.36
N PRO A 174 -4.86 5.63 -2.12
CA PRO A 174 -3.68 4.98 -1.56
C PRO A 174 -2.61 5.98 -1.12
N GLN A 175 -1.83 5.58 -0.12
CA GLN A 175 -0.72 6.39 0.37
C GLN A 175 0.38 6.59 -0.68
N LEU A 176 0.67 5.53 -1.45
CA LEU A 176 1.69 5.49 -2.49
C LEU A 176 1.05 5.06 -3.80
N GLY A 177 1.54 5.57 -4.90
CA GLY A 177 1.22 5.09 -6.24
C GLY A 177 2.23 4.04 -6.73
N VAL A 178 2.02 3.54 -7.94
CA VAL A 178 2.99 2.72 -8.67
C VAL A 178 3.89 3.63 -9.52
N ASP A 179 5.15 3.24 -9.62
CA ASP A 179 6.10 3.89 -10.54
C ASP A 179 5.93 3.29 -11.94
N GLU A 180 5.26 4.03 -12.83
CA GLU A 180 4.98 3.63 -14.20
C GLU A 180 6.23 3.54 -15.09
N THR A 181 7.37 4.03 -14.63
CA THR A 181 8.65 3.88 -15.36
C THR A 181 9.34 2.57 -15.02
N LEU A 182 9.10 2.05 -13.82
CA LEU A 182 9.63 0.78 -13.34
C LEU A 182 8.68 -0.38 -13.66
N PHE A 183 7.39 -0.23 -13.31
CA PHE A 183 6.36 -1.22 -13.57
C PHE A 183 5.70 -0.93 -14.92
N THR A 184 6.26 -1.52 -15.96
CA THR A 184 5.83 -1.37 -17.35
C THR A 184 5.84 -2.72 -18.05
N PRO A 185 4.95 -2.97 -19.04
CA PRO A 185 4.96 -4.21 -19.79
C PRO A 185 6.27 -4.41 -20.53
N GLN A 186 7.01 -5.47 -20.19
CA GLN A 186 8.30 -5.78 -20.78
C GLN A 186 8.56 -7.29 -20.85
N PRO A 187 8.69 -7.89 -22.04
CA PRO A 187 9.01 -9.31 -22.20
C PRO A 187 10.35 -9.66 -21.52
N GLN A 188 10.41 -10.81 -20.84
CA GLN A 188 11.56 -11.27 -20.05
C GLN A 188 12.03 -12.67 -20.49
N PRO A 189 12.40 -12.89 -21.79
CA PRO A 189 12.72 -14.23 -22.31
C PRO A 189 13.96 -14.84 -21.67
N GLU A 190 15.00 -14.05 -21.38
CA GLU A 190 16.23 -14.52 -20.75
C GLU A 190 15.99 -14.95 -19.30
N LEU A 191 15.18 -14.16 -18.55
CA LEU A 191 14.82 -14.49 -17.18
C LEU A 191 13.91 -15.74 -17.13
N ALA A 192 12.97 -15.88 -18.07
CA ALA A 192 12.15 -17.09 -18.21
C ALA A 192 13.02 -18.32 -18.43
N ALA A 193 13.97 -18.27 -19.38
CA ALA A 193 14.89 -19.37 -19.64
C ALA A 193 15.74 -19.72 -18.42
N LYS A 194 16.27 -18.71 -17.72
CA LYS A 194 17.06 -18.89 -16.48
C LYS A 194 16.28 -19.59 -15.37
N LEU A 195 14.98 -19.34 -15.27
CA LEU A 195 14.09 -19.95 -14.28
C LEU A 195 13.47 -21.27 -14.75
N GLY A 196 13.81 -21.76 -15.95
CA GLY A 196 13.27 -22.99 -16.51
C GLY A 196 11.78 -22.90 -16.82
N ILE A 197 11.28 -21.72 -17.18
CA ILE A 197 9.88 -21.50 -17.59
C ILE A 197 9.79 -21.72 -19.10
N SER A 198 8.98 -22.70 -19.50
CA SER A 198 8.72 -23.01 -20.91
C SER A 198 7.60 -22.14 -21.48
N GLN A 199 7.62 -21.88 -22.79
CA GLN A 199 6.64 -21.01 -23.45
C GLN A 199 5.17 -21.50 -23.31
N ASN A 200 4.96 -22.81 -23.09
CA ASN A 200 3.64 -23.41 -22.96
C ASN A 200 3.15 -23.50 -21.51
N GLU A 201 3.92 -23.01 -20.54
CA GLU A 201 3.54 -23.03 -19.13
C GLU A 201 2.87 -21.72 -18.75
N PHE A 202 1.72 -21.84 -18.10
CA PHE A 202 1.00 -20.70 -17.54
C PHE A 202 1.59 -20.32 -16.19
N VAL A 203 2.20 -19.16 -16.07
CA VAL A 203 2.87 -18.70 -14.84
C VAL A 203 1.86 -18.00 -13.93
N VAL A 204 1.56 -18.65 -12.81
CA VAL A 204 0.79 -18.06 -11.72
C VAL A 204 1.79 -17.40 -10.76
N GLY A 205 1.61 -16.12 -10.45
CA GLY A 205 2.52 -15.36 -9.60
C GLY A 205 1.93 -14.97 -8.26
N PHE A 206 2.78 -14.92 -7.24
CA PHE A 206 2.50 -14.30 -5.96
C PHE A 206 3.73 -13.50 -5.51
N VAL A 207 3.51 -12.27 -5.07
CA VAL A 207 4.56 -11.41 -4.51
C VAL A 207 4.13 -10.92 -3.12
N GLY A 208 4.88 -11.26 -2.08
CA GLY A 208 4.55 -10.85 -0.73
C GLY A 208 5.13 -11.72 0.37
N ARG A 209 4.76 -11.47 1.61
CA ARG A 209 5.18 -12.27 2.76
C ARG A 209 4.48 -13.63 2.74
N PHE A 210 5.22 -14.69 3.12
CA PHE A 210 4.67 -16.05 3.24
C PHE A 210 4.12 -16.26 4.64
N VAL A 211 2.97 -15.64 4.90
CA VAL A 211 2.27 -15.67 6.20
C VAL A 211 0.80 -16.07 6.00
N PRO A 212 0.14 -16.65 7.01
CA PRO A 212 -1.21 -17.20 6.86
C PRO A 212 -2.22 -16.24 6.26
N GLU A 213 -2.21 -14.98 6.72
CA GLU A 213 -3.17 -13.97 6.27
C GLU A 213 -3.01 -13.57 4.78
N LYS A 214 -1.94 -14.01 4.12
CA LYS A 214 -1.76 -13.82 2.67
C LYS A 214 -2.35 -14.95 1.81
N GLY A 215 -2.97 -15.97 2.43
CA GLY A 215 -3.77 -16.99 1.76
C GLY A 215 -3.00 -17.92 0.83
N LEU A 216 -1.67 -18.05 1.01
CA LEU A 216 -0.83 -18.90 0.15
C LEU A 216 -1.24 -20.38 0.18
N LEU A 217 -1.80 -20.86 1.30
CA LEU A 217 -2.25 -22.25 1.39
C LEU A 217 -3.50 -22.49 0.55
N THR A 218 -4.39 -21.50 0.47
CA THR A 218 -5.57 -21.54 -0.42
C THR A 218 -5.14 -21.52 -1.89
N LEU A 219 -4.13 -20.71 -2.25
CA LEU A 219 -3.57 -20.73 -3.61
C LEU A 219 -2.96 -22.09 -3.96
N LEU A 220 -2.20 -22.70 -3.06
CA LEU A 220 -1.63 -24.03 -3.30
C LEU A 220 -2.68 -25.11 -3.47
N LYS A 221 -3.75 -25.11 -2.66
CA LYS A 221 -4.86 -26.06 -2.80
C LYS A 221 -5.57 -25.89 -4.16
N ALA A 222 -5.86 -24.66 -4.57
CA ALA A 222 -6.43 -24.37 -5.87
C ALA A 222 -5.56 -24.92 -7.01
N LEU A 223 -4.24 -24.74 -6.92
CA LEU A 223 -3.30 -25.26 -7.93
C LEU A 223 -3.18 -26.81 -7.90
N VAL A 224 -3.30 -27.43 -6.74
CA VAL A 224 -3.37 -28.90 -6.61
C VAL A 224 -4.62 -29.44 -7.31
N ASN A 225 -5.78 -28.76 -7.22
CA ASN A 225 -7.01 -29.17 -7.91
C ASN A 225 -6.83 -29.19 -9.43
N ILE A 226 -5.97 -28.37 -10.00
CA ILE A 226 -5.69 -28.27 -11.44
C ILE A 226 -4.27 -28.74 -11.80
N LYS A 227 -3.67 -29.63 -11.01
CA LYS A 227 -2.28 -30.10 -11.19
C LYS A 227 -1.98 -30.71 -12.56
N ASP A 228 -3.00 -31.25 -13.23
CA ASP A 228 -2.88 -31.87 -14.56
C ASP A 228 -2.73 -30.82 -15.69
N LYS A 229 -3.00 -29.53 -15.42
CA LYS A 229 -2.75 -28.45 -16.37
C LYS A 229 -1.29 -28.04 -16.40
N SER A 230 -0.85 -27.41 -17.48
CA SER A 230 0.54 -26.92 -17.63
C SER A 230 0.66 -25.53 -17.00
N TRP A 231 1.16 -25.48 -15.76
CA TRP A 231 1.42 -24.23 -15.04
C TRP A 231 2.71 -24.31 -14.21
N LYS A 232 3.25 -23.13 -13.92
CA LYS A 232 4.28 -22.89 -12.90
C LYS A 232 3.76 -21.89 -11.85
N LEU A 233 4.18 -22.06 -10.61
CA LEU A 233 3.93 -21.11 -9.53
C LEU A 233 5.22 -20.36 -9.19
N LEU A 234 5.23 -19.06 -9.46
CA LEU A 234 6.33 -18.15 -9.12
C LEU A 234 6.02 -17.42 -7.82
N LEU A 235 6.71 -17.78 -6.75
CA LEU A 235 6.59 -17.18 -5.42
C LEU A 235 7.76 -16.25 -5.16
N LEU A 236 7.52 -14.94 -5.06
CA LEU A 236 8.52 -13.96 -4.71
C LEU A 236 8.25 -13.42 -3.31
N GLY A 237 9.09 -13.81 -2.35
CA GLY A 237 8.96 -13.40 -0.95
C GLY A 237 9.49 -14.43 0.03
N ARG A 238 9.24 -14.18 1.31
CA ARG A 238 9.67 -15.03 2.43
C ARG A 238 8.69 -14.98 3.60
N GLY A 239 8.76 -15.96 4.46
CA GLY A 239 7.94 -16.04 5.67
C GLY A 239 7.86 -17.44 6.24
N GLU A 240 7.13 -17.57 7.34
CA GLU A 240 7.02 -18.82 8.12
C GLU A 240 6.37 -19.98 7.37
N LEU A 241 5.56 -19.71 6.35
CA LEU A 241 4.87 -20.76 5.59
C LEU A 241 5.77 -21.50 4.59
N ARG A 242 7.04 -21.10 4.41
CA ARG A 242 7.92 -21.69 3.39
C ARG A 242 8.00 -23.22 3.48
N GLU A 243 8.22 -23.75 4.68
CA GLU A 243 8.36 -25.20 4.89
C GLU A 243 7.03 -25.93 4.66
N GLU A 244 5.91 -25.32 5.03
CA GLU A 244 4.58 -25.88 4.79
C GLU A 244 4.23 -25.92 3.29
N ILE A 245 4.60 -24.87 2.56
CA ILE A 245 4.47 -24.81 1.10
C ILE A 245 5.23 -25.96 0.43
N LEU A 246 6.49 -26.16 0.80
CA LEU A 246 7.32 -27.25 0.26
C LEU A 246 6.78 -28.63 0.62
N LYS A 247 6.26 -28.81 1.83
CA LYS A 247 5.62 -30.04 2.28
C LYS A 247 4.39 -30.37 1.44
N ILE A 248 3.47 -29.43 1.28
CA ILE A 248 2.26 -29.60 0.46
C ILE A 248 2.63 -29.91 -0.99
N ALA A 249 3.63 -29.21 -1.54
CA ALA A 249 4.11 -29.48 -2.89
C ALA A 249 4.62 -30.91 -3.07
N THR A 250 5.38 -31.41 -2.07
CA THR A 250 5.91 -32.76 -2.07
C THR A 250 4.81 -33.81 -1.98
N GLU A 251 3.87 -33.64 -1.06
CA GLU A 251 2.75 -34.55 -0.85
C GLU A 251 1.83 -34.68 -2.08
N ASN A 252 1.78 -33.64 -2.92
CA ASN A 252 0.93 -33.58 -4.12
C ASN A 252 1.69 -33.77 -5.44
N ASN A 253 3.02 -34.02 -5.39
CA ASN A 253 3.91 -34.21 -6.55
C ASN A 253 3.92 -32.99 -7.50
N ILE A 254 3.98 -31.78 -6.96
CA ILE A 254 4.03 -30.52 -7.73
C ILE A 254 5.30 -29.69 -7.46
N GLN A 255 6.34 -30.27 -6.82
CA GLN A 255 7.58 -29.54 -6.47
C GLN A 255 8.24 -28.90 -7.68
N GLU A 256 8.28 -29.62 -8.79
CA GLU A 256 8.87 -29.18 -10.07
C GLU A 256 8.14 -27.97 -10.69
N LYS A 257 6.90 -27.73 -10.24
CA LYS A 257 6.08 -26.60 -10.69
C LYS A 257 6.33 -25.31 -9.90
N LEU A 258 7.06 -25.39 -8.77
CA LEU A 258 7.30 -24.26 -7.88
C LEU A 258 8.64 -23.59 -8.17
N ILE A 259 8.62 -22.25 -8.31
CA ILE A 259 9.79 -21.38 -8.36
C ILE A 259 9.69 -20.44 -7.15
N ILE A 260 10.60 -20.58 -6.18
CA ILE A 260 10.58 -19.78 -4.95
C ILE A 260 11.82 -18.91 -4.90
N LEU A 261 11.61 -17.59 -4.84
CA LEU A 261 12.63 -16.57 -4.73
C LEU A 261 12.41 -15.79 -3.42
N GLU A 262 13.39 -15.81 -2.52
CA GLU A 262 13.21 -15.23 -1.18
C GLU A 262 13.17 -13.70 -1.19
N SER A 263 13.97 -13.09 -2.04
CA SER A 263 14.08 -11.63 -2.13
C SER A 263 14.83 -11.25 -3.41
N VAL A 264 14.39 -10.19 -4.03
CA VAL A 264 15.07 -9.51 -5.14
C VAL A 264 15.15 -8.02 -4.84
N PRO A 265 16.08 -7.27 -5.45
CA PRO A 265 16.05 -5.82 -5.41
C PRO A 265 14.70 -5.27 -5.87
N HIS A 266 14.24 -4.16 -5.27
CA HIS A 266 12.92 -3.60 -5.59
C HIS A 266 12.76 -3.25 -7.07
N ASP A 267 13.82 -2.75 -7.68
CA ASP A 267 13.89 -2.40 -9.10
C ASP A 267 13.84 -3.61 -10.05
N GLU A 268 14.10 -4.82 -9.54
CA GLU A 268 13.95 -6.06 -10.31
C GLU A 268 12.55 -6.69 -10.19
N VAL A 269 11.73 -6.31 -9.22
CA VAL A 269 10.40 -6.92 -8.96
C VAL A 269 9.52 -6.89 -10.22
N ALA A 270 9.52 -5.78 -10.96
CA ALA A 270 8.77 -5.65 -12.20
C ALA A 270 9.14 -6.71 -13.25
N SER A 271 10.42 -7.10 -13.34
CA SER A 271 10.88 -8.13 -14.27
C SER A 271 10.27 -9.50 -13.96
N TYR A 272 10.13 -9.84 -12.68
CA TYR A 272 9.48 -11.09 -12.26
C TYR A 272 7.96 -11.04 -12.43
N ILE A 273 7.33 -9.89 -12.19
CA ILE A 273 5.89 -9.70 -12.46
C ILE A 273 5.63 -9.88 -13.96
N ASN A 274 6.46 -9.36 -14.83
CA ASN A 274 6.34 -9.51 -16.28
C ASN A 274 6.52 -10.94 -16.78
N LEU A 275 6.96 -11.90 -15.97
CA LEU A 275 6.94 -13.33 -16.28
C LEU A 275 5.58 -13.99 -16.04
N MET A 276 4.71 -13.35 -15.28
CA MET A 276 3.46 -13.93 -14.82
C MET A 276 2.36 -13.79 -15.88
N ASN A 277 1.61 -14.84 -16.12
CA ASN A 277 0.37 -14.78 -16.89
C ASN A 277 -0.81 -14.32 -16.04
N THR A 278 -0.71 -14.46 -14.71
CA THR A 278 -1.62 -13.85 -13.74
C THR A 278 -0.93 -13.67 -12.41
N LEU A 279 -1.21 -12.57 -11.72
CA LEU A 279 -0.82 -12.39 -10.31
C LEU A 279 -2.02 -12.67 -9.41
N VAL A 280 -1.82 -13.47 -8.36
CA VAL A 280 -2.86 -13.82 -7.39
C VAL A 280 -2.55 -13.19 -6.04
N LEU A 281 -3.51 -12.45 -5.48
CA LEU A 281 -3.48 -11.95 -4.10
C LEU A 281 -4.63 -12.58 -3.31
N PRO A 282 -4.43 -13.78 -2.72
CA PRO A 282 -5.48 -14.55 -2.08
C PRO A 282 -5.62 -14.23 -0.59
N SER A 283 -5.43 -12.98 -0.17
CA SER A 283 -5.42 -12.56 1.24
C SER A 283 -6.69 -12.99 1.96
N GLU A 284 -6.54 -13.38 3.23
CA GLU A 284 -7.61 -13.85 4.11
C GLU A 284 -7.70 -13.01 5.37
N THR A 285 -8.90 -12.62 5.76
CA THR A 285 -9.16 -11.94 7.02
C THR A 285 -8.87 -12.87 8.19
N THR A 286 -8.15 -12.39 9.19
CA THR A 286 -7.85 -13.16 10.40
C THR A 286 -8.10 -12.35 11.65
N TYR A 287 -8.58 -13.01 12.71
CA TYR A 287 -8.82 -12.41 14.02
C TYR A 287 -7.80 -12.85 15.08
N LYS A 288 -6.69 -13.47 14.63
CA LYS A 288 -5.60 -13.91 15.53
C LYS A 288 -4.75 -12.76 16.07
N PHE A 289 -4.64 -11.65 15.32
CA PHE A 289 -3.86 -10.49 15.76
C PHE A 289 -4.66 -9.63 16.72
N LYS A 290 -4.01 -9.24 17.83
CA LYS A 290 -4.61 -8.36 18.84
C LYS A 290 -3.70 -7.16 19.05
N THR A 291 -4.29 -5.98 18.99
CA THR A 291 -3.68 -4.72 19.39
C THR A 291 -4.37 -4.20 20.64
N LEU A 292 -3.91 -3.08 21.20
CA LEU A 292 -4.56 -2.43 22.34
C LEU A 292 -6.01 -2.01 22.05
N THR A 293 -6.36 -1.81 20.78
CA THR A 293 -7.63 -1.18 20.40
C THR A 293 -8.45 -1.98 19.41
N ALA A 294 -7.90 -3.02 18.81
CA ALA A 294 -8.59 -3.82 17.80
C ALA A 294 -8.07 -5.25 17.70
N VAL A 295 -8.89 -6.09 17.10
CA VAL A 295 -8.59 -7.50 16.84
C VAL A 295 -8.74 -7.76 15.35
N GLY A 296 -7.75 -8.44 14.76
CA GLY A 296 -7.77 -8.91 13.40
C GLY A 296 -6.78 -8.21 12.47
N TRP A 297 -6.72 -8.75 11.27
CA TRP A 297 -6.04 -8.20 10.11
C TRP A 297 -6.91 -8.48 8.87
N LYS A 298 -6.91 -7.56 7.95
CA LYS A 298 -7.63 -7.61 6.68
C LYS A 298 -6.80 -6.86 5.65
N GLU A 299 -6.83 -7.25 4.38
CA GLU A 299 -6.04 -6.55 3.36
C GLU A 299 -6.41 -5.07 3.28
N GLN A 300 -5.40 -4.22 3.38
CA GLN A 300 -5.63 -2.78 3.44
C GLN A 300 -5.72 -2.13 2.06
N PHE A 301 -5.02 -2.70 1.07
CA PHE A 301 -5.02 -2.20 -0.30
C PHE A 301 -4.59 -3.27 -1.33
N GLY A 302 -3.42 -3.90 -1.10
CA GLY A 302 -2.83 -4.83 -2.05
C GLY A 302 -2.02 -4.14 -3.15
N HIS A 303 -0.97 -3.40 -2.78
CA HIS A 303 -0.12 -2.64 -3.73
C HIS A 303 0.37 -3.48 -4.91
N VAL A 304 0.70 -4.75 -4.68
CA VAL A 304 1.15 -5.66 -5.74
C VAL A 304 0.13 -5.82 -6.87
N LEU A 305 -1.16 -5.61 -6.60
CA LEU A 305 -2.20 -5.63 -7.65
C LEU A 305 -2.00 -4.50 -8.65
N ILE A 306 -1.76 -3.28 -8.17
CA ILE A 306 -1.52 -2.14 -9.08
C ILE A 306 -0.17 -2.22 -9.77
N GLU A 307 0.84 -2.86 -9.16
CA GLU A 307 2.12 -3.18 -9.78
C GLU A 307 1.96 -4.16 -10.94
N ALA A 308 1.18 -5.24 -10.73
CA ALA A 308 0.86 -6.20 -11.78
C ALA A 308 0.01 -5.60 -12.91
N MET A 309 -1.01 -4.81 -12.54
CA MET A 309 -1.82 -4.07 -13.50
C MET A 309 -0.97 -3.11 -14.36
N ALA A 310 -0.01 -2.41 -13.77
CA ALA A 310 0.92 -1.53 -14.48
C ALA A 310 1.84 -2.31 -15.45
N CYS A 311 2.15 -3.57 -15.15
CA CYS A 311 2.84 -4.49 -16.05
C CYS A 311 1.89 -5.18 -17.06
N LYS A 312 0.61 -4.79 -17.10
CA LYS A 312 -0.41 -5.42 -17.97
C LYS A 312 -0.64 -6.90 -17.67
N VAL A 313 -0.33 -7.34 -16.45
CA VAL A 313 -0.56 -8.70 -15.96
C VAL A 313 -1.96 -8.76 -15.34
N PRO A 314 -2.85 -9.66 -15.83
CA PRO A 314 -4.18 -9.85 -15.23
C PRO A 314 -4.07 -10.30 -13.78
N VAL A 315 -5.00 -9.84 -12.94
CA VAL A 315 -4.98 -10.10 -11.50
C VAL A 315 -6.18 -10.92 -11.04
N ILE A 316 -5.95 -11.79 -10.07
CA ILE A 316 -6.99 -12.50 -9.33
C ILE A 316 -6.82 -12.11 -7.86
N GLY A 317 -7.90 -11.70 -7.19
CA GLY A 317 -7.88 -11.36 -5.77
C GLY A 317 -9.01 -12.02 -4.99
N SER A 318 -8.78 -12.23 -3.70
CA SER A 318 -9.88 -12.57 -2.79
C SER A 318 -10.78 -11.34 -2.54
N ASP A 319 -11.94 -11.55 -1.92
CA ASP A 319 -12.81 -10.46 -1.50
C ASP A 319 -12.41 -9.83 -0.16
N SER A 320 -11.15 -10.02 0.27
CA SER A 320 -10.60 -9.45 1.49
C SER A 320 -10.34 -7.94 1.37
N GLY A 321 -10.93 -7.17 2.24
CA GLY A 321 -10.65 -5.73 2.40
C GLY A 321 -10.84 -4.91 1.15
N GLU A 322 -9.82 -4.16 0.78
CA GLU A 322 -9.85 -3.24 -0.36
C GLU A 322 -9.63 -3.93 -1.71
N ILE A 323 -9.25 -5.21 -1.74
CA ILE A 323 -8.96 -5.95 -3.00
C ILE A 323 -10.07 -5.78 -4.04
N PRO A 324 -11.39 -5.98 -3.72
CA PRO A 324 -12.45 -5.83 -4.70
C PRO A 324 -12.54 -4.42 -5.32
N HIS A 325 -12.28 -3.38 -4.54
CA HIS A 325 -12.31 -1.99 -5.02
C HIS A 325 -11.09 -1.67 -5.91
N VAL A 326 -9.92 -2.19 -5.54
CA VAL A 326 -8.70 -2.03 -6.35
C VAL A 326 -8.87 -2.73 -7.70
N ILE A 327 -9.33 -3.98 -7.71
CA ILE A 327 -9.52 -4.76 -8.94
C ILE A 327 -10.72 -4.22 -9.76
N GLY A 328 -11.90 -4.11 -9.16
CA GLY A 328 -13.14 -3.75 -9.86
C GLY A 328 -13.46 -4.73 -10.98
N ASP A 329 -13.63 -4.23 -12.21
CA ASP A 329 -13.88 -5.01 -13.43
C ASP A 329 -12.60 -5.38 -14.21
N ALA A 330 -11.44 -5.08 -13.66
CA ALA A 330 -10.13 -5.26 -14.32
C ALA A 330 -9.41 -6.57 -13.89
N GLY A 331 -10.12 -7.51 -13.29
CA GLY A 331 -9.59 -8.79 -12.86
C GLY A 331 -10.69 -9.72 -12.37
N LEU A 332 -10.31 -10.84 -11.75
CA LEU A 332 -11.25 -11.79 -11.18
C LEU A 332 -11.20 -11.74 -9.66
N ILE A 333 -12.36 -11.93 -9.03
CA ILE A 333 -12.51 -11.93 -7.56
C ILE A 333 -13.14 -13.23 -7.13
N PHE A 334 -12.63 -13.81 -6.03
CA PHE A 334 -13.15 -15.02 -5.43
C PHE A 334 -13.33 -14.83 -3.91
N PRO A 335 -14.23 -15.59 -3.24
CA PRO A 335 -14.39 -15.54 -1.78
C PRO A 335 -13.13 -15.95 -1.02
N GLU A 336 -12.76 -15.23 0.05
CA GLU A 336 -11.58 -15.58 0.88
C GLU A 336 -11.63 -17.04 1.33
N GLY A 337 -10.51 -17.77 1.22
CA GLY A 337 -10.35 -19.15 1.64
C GLY A 337 -11.04 -20.19 0.76
N ASP A 338 -11.73 -19.78 -0.32
CA ASP A 338 -12.40 -20.69 -1.26
C ASP A 338 -11.45 -21.11 -2.38
N ASP A 339 -10.73 -22.21 -2.18
CA ASP A 339 -9.78 -22.76 -3.16
C ASP A 339 -10.47 -23.26 -4.43
N GLN A 340 -11.74 -23.70 -4.36
CA GLN A 340 -12.52 -24.13 -5.50
C GLN A 340 -12.90 -22.93 -6.42
N ALA A 341 -13.33 -21.82 -5.83
CA ALA A 341 -13.60 -20.61 -6.57
C ALA A 341 -12.32 -20.05 -7.22
N LEU A 342 -11.18 -20.14 -6.52
CA LEU A 342 -9.90 -19.71 -7.05
C LEU A 342 -9.43 -20.60 -8.21
N ASP A 343 -9.57 -21.94 -8.11
CA ASP A 343 -9.19 -22.81 -9.21
C ASP A 343 -10.05 -22.56 -10.47
N ASN A 344 -11.33 -22.24 -10.29
CA ASN A 344 -12.20 -21.84 -11.40
C ASN A 344 -11.72 -20.53 -12.06
N CYS A 345 -11.28 -19.53 -11.27
CA CYS A 345 -10.69 -18.30 -11.81
C CYS A 345 -9.41 -18.59 -12.59
N LEU A 346 -8.49 -19.38 -12.04
CA LEU A 346 -7.26 -19.80 -12.70
C LEU A 346 -7.54 -20.57 -13.99
N SER A 347 -8.47 -21.54 -13.95
CA SER A 347 -8.87 -22.32 -15.12
C SER A 347 -9.43 -21.45 -16.24
N GLN A 348 -10.24 -20.43 -15.91
CA GLN A 348 -10.75 -19.49 -16.90
C GLN A 348 -9.64 -18.73 -17.63
N LEU A 349 -8.60 -18.26 -16.91
CA LEU A 349 -7.51 -17.55 -17.55
C LEU A 349 -6.59 -18.47 -18.36
N ILE A 350 -6.38 -19.71 -17.90
CA ILE A 350 -5.61 -20.73 -18.65
C ILE A 350 -6.32 -21.10 -19.96
N GLU A 351 -7.63 -21.27 -19.93
CA GLU A 351 -8.42 -21.77 -21.05
C GLU A 351 -8.87 -20.67 -22.03
N LYS A 352 -8.86 -19.40 -21.60
CA LYS A 352 -9.34 -18.25 -22.36
C LYS A 352 -8.30 -17.13 -22.44
N PRO A 353 -7.26 -17.25 -23.28
CA PRO A 353 -6.22 -16.22 -23.44
C PRO A 353 -6.80 -14.84 -23.74
N ASP A 354 -7.83 -14.73 -24.58
CA ASP A 354 -8.48 -13.47 -24.91
C ASP A 354 -9.07 -12.77 -23.66
N LEU A 355 -9.57 -13.54 -22.69
CA LEU A 355 -10.04 -13.00 -21.42
C LEU A 355 -8.88 -12.46 -20.58
N ALA A 356 -7.77 -13.20 -20.51
CA ALA A 356 -6.58 -12.77 -19.80
C ALA A 356 -6.02 -11.46 -20.39
N ASP A 357 -5.90 -11.38 -21.71
CA ASP A 357 -5.44 -10.18 -22.41
C ASP A 357 -6.37 -8.98 -22.19
N ASN A 358 -7.68 -9.19 -22.24
CA ASN A 358 -8.67 -8.13 -21.99
C ASN A 358 -8.59 -7.61 -20.54
N LEU A 359 -8.47 -8.51 -19.55
CA LEU A 359 -8.33 -8.12 -18.14
C LEU A 359 -7.00 -7.42 -17.87
N GLY A 360 -5.92 -7.91 -18.51
CA GLY A 360 -4.60 -7.24 -18.43
C GLY A 360 -4.65 -5.81 -18.99
N GLU A 361 -5.30 -5.60 -20.15
CA GLU A 361 -5.48 -4.27 -20.74
C GLU A 361 -6.30 -3.35 -19.84
N LYS A 362 -7.46 -3.82 -19.34
CA LYS A 362 -8.29 -3.04 -18.40
C LYS A 362 -7.54 -2.68 -17.13
N GLY A 363 -6.75 -3.64 -16.59
CA GLY A 363 -5.91 -3.42 -15.42
C GLY A 363 -4.87 -2.32 -15.67
N TYR A 364 -4.19 -2.40 -16.80
CA TYR A 364 -3.21 -1.41 -17.21
C TYR A 364 -3.82 -0.01 -17.32
N GLN A 365 -4.93 0.13 -18.04
CA GLN A 365 -5.64 1.41 -18.17
C GLN A 365 -6.04 1.97 -16.80
N LYS A 366 -6.61 1.13 -15.93
CA LYS A 366 -7.00 1.54 -14.57
C LYS A 366 -5.79 1.96 -13.73
N ALA A 367 -4.66 1.23 -13.81
CA ALA A 367 -3.44 1.58 -13.10
C ALA A 367 -2.89 2.93 -13.56
N MET A 368 -2.80 3.15 -14.87
CA MET A 368 -2.31 4.42 -15.44
C MET A 368 -3.20 5.61 -15.09
N GLU A 369 -4.52 5.42 -15.12
CA GLU A 369 -5.49 6.50 -14.83
C GLU A 369 -5.54 6.86 -13.34
N LYS A 370 -5.46 5.85 -12.44
CA LYS A 370 -5.80 6.06 -11.02
C LYS A 370 -4.65 5.86 -10.04
N TYR A 371 -3.67 5.01 -10.37
CA TYR A 371 -2.73 4.49 -9.38
C TYR A 371 -1.27 4.81 -9.63
N THR A 372 -0.90 5.48 -10.74
CA THR A 372 0.48 5.98 -10.88
C THR A 372 0.79 7.02 -9.82
N ASN A 373 2.07 7.20 -9.48
CA ASN A 373 2.48 8.25 -8.54
C ASN A 373 1.95 9.63 -8.95
N LYS A 374 1.92 9.91 -10.25
CA LYS A 374 1.38 11.16 -10.79
C LYS A 374 -0.15 11.25 -10.63
N ALA A 375 -0.88 10.17 -10.95
CA ALA A 375 -2.34 10.14 -10.82
C ALA A 375 -2.80 10.27 -9.36
N VAL A 376 -2.10 9.60 -8.43
CA VAL A 376 -2.38 9.71 -7.00
C VAL A 376 -2.04 11.11 -6.48
N ALA A 377 -0.93 11.70 -6.92
CA ALA A 377 -0.56 13.07 -6.58
C ALA A 377 -1.59 14.09 -7.06
N GLN A 378 -2.11 13.92 -8.28
CA GLN A 378 -3.16 14.77 -8.86
C GLN A 378 -4.44 14.71 -8.03
N GLN A 379 -4.92 13.49 -7.71
CA GLN A 379 -6.12 13.30 -6.88
C GLN A 379 -5.95 13.87 -5.46
N GLN A 380 -4.74 13.75 -4.90
CA GLN A 380 -4.42 14.33 -3.59
C GLN A 380 -4.40 15.86 -3.63
N TYR A 381 -3.89 16.46 -4.70
CA TYR A 381 -3.89 17.90 -4.92
C TYR A 381 -5.31 18.46 -5.06
N GLU A 382 -6.15 17.85 -5.89
CA GLU A 382 -7.55 18.21 -6.05
C GLU A 382 -8.31 18.17 -4.72
N PHE A 383 -8.04 17.16 -3.90
CA PHE A 383 -8.60 17.07 -2.57
C PHE A 383 -8.14 18.22 -1.66
N TYR A 384 -6.87 18.62 -1.74
CA TYR A 384 -6.39 19.78 -0.97
C TYR A 384 -7.02 21.08 -1.44
N GLN A 385 -7.22 21.26 -2.74
CA GLN A 385 -7.93 22.42 -3.29
C GLN A 385 -9.36 22.47 -2.74
N LEU A 386 -10.11 21.38 -2.81
CA LEU A 386 -11.45 21.27 -2.26
C LEU A 386 -11.52 21.70 -0.78
N ILE A 387 -10.55 21.28 0.03
CA ILE A 387 -10.50 21.62 1.46
C ILE A 387 -10.13 23.08 1.71
N ILE A 388 -9.33 23.69 0.86
CA ILE A 388 -8.94 25.11 1.00
C ILE A 388 -10.10 26.02 0.64
N ASP A 389 -10.88 25.66 -0.36
CA ASP A 389 -11.99 26.47 -0.88
C ASP A 389 -13.24 26.40 0.02
N ASN A 390 -13.37 25.34 0.84
CA ASN A 390 -14.39 25.18 1.88
C ASN A 390 -13.95 25.82 3.22
#